data_88d7ca78c587dd722845528a80135211
#
_entry.id   88d7ca78c587dd722845528a80135211
#
_cell.length_a   1.000
_cell.length_b   1.000
_cell.length_c   1.000
_cell.angle_alpha   90.00
_cell.angle_beta   90.00
_cell.angle_gamma   90.00
#
_symmetry.space_group_name_H-M   'P 1'
#
loop_
_entity.id
_entity.type
_entity.pdbx_description
1 polymer ?
#
loop_
_entity_poly.entity_id
_entity_poly.type
_entity_poly.pdbx_seq_one_letter_code
_entity_poly.pdbx_strand_id
1 'polypeptide(L)'
;MQFLGKVQEVTFDGRIIVKGSFAPAIRSRVVDNRNKIVGKVLRIFGPVDSPYVTIEPTGDFSLLSAIGKQVYVEGVEEHGKTKGRDRRS
;
A
#
# COMPACT_ATOMS: atom_id res chain seq x y z
N MET A 1 4.00 2.97 10.73
CA MET A 1 2.85 2.53 9.94
C MET A 1 1.90 3.70 9.74
N GLN A 2 1.53 3.94 8.50
CA GLN A 2 0.70 5.09 8.16
C GLN A 2 -0.55 4.63 7.42
N PHE A 3 -1.71 5.16 7.84
CA PHE A 3 -2.98 4.81 7.21
C PHE A 3 -3.00 5.24 5.75
N LEU A 4 -3.29 4.31 4.87
CA LEU A 4 -3.35 4.59 3.44
C LEU A 4 -4.79 4.88 3.00
N GLY A 5 -5.70 4.00 3.32
CA GLY A 5 -7.09 4.16 2.90
C GLY A 5 -7.85 2.87 2.98
N LYS A 6 -9.00 2.85 2.34
CA LYS A 6 -9.85 1.66 2.26
C LYS A 6 -9.77 1.04 0.89
N VAL A 7 -9.86 -0.27 0.85
CA VAL A 7 -9.90 -0.98 -0.42
C VAL A 7 -11.23 -0.67 -1.11
N GLN A 8 -11.15 -0.15 -2.33
CA GLN A 8 -12.32 0.22 -3.12
C GLN A 8 -12.83 -0.94 -3.95
N GLU A 9 -11.92 -1.66 -4.56
CA GLU A 9 -12.31 -2.79 -5.39
C GLU A 9 -11.14 -3.73 -5.61
N VAL A 10 -11.46 -4.92 -6.09
CA VAL A 10 -10.48 -5.89 -6.53
C VAL A 10 -10.67 -6.02 -8.02
N THR A 11 -9.58 -5.86 -8.77
CA THR A 11 -9.66 -5.87 -10.22
C THR A 11 -9.84 -7.28 -10.75
N PHE A 12 -10.23 -7.34 -12.01
CA PHE A 12 -10.44 -8.59 -12.71
C PHE A 12 -9.21 -9.49 -12.69
N ASP A 13 -8.01 -8.89 -12.78
CA ASP A 13 -6.76 -9.65 -12.78
C ASP A 13 -6.18 -9.84 -11.38
N GLY A 14 -6.96 -9.60 -10.35
CA GLY A 14 -6.56 -9.95 -8.99
C GLY A 14 -5.75 -8.88 -8.26
N ARG A 15 -5.80 -7.64 -8.72
CA ARG A 15 -5.13 -6.56 -8.03
C ARG A 15 -6.11 -5.79 -7.15
N ILE A 16 -5.57 -5.09 -6.16
CA ILE A 16 -6.37 -4.36 -5.19
C ILE A 16 -6.25 -2.88 -5.48
N ILE A 17 -7.38 -2.17 -5.51
CA ILE A 17 -7.40 -0.73 -5.70
C ILE A 17 -7.82 -0.07 -4.40
N VAL A 18 -6.97 0.81 -3.89
CA VAL A 18 -7.22 1.54 -2.65
C VAL A 18 -7.33 3.02 -2.99
N LYS A 19 -8.33 3.70 -2.43
CA LYS A 19 -8.38 5.15 -2.52
C LYS A 19 -7.53 5.69 -1.37
N GLY A 20 -6.34 6.18 -1.71
CA GLY A 20 -5.38 6.58 -0.71
C GLY A 20 -5.54 8.01 -0.25
N SER A 21 -5.02 8.29 0.93
CA SER A 21 -4.96 9.66 1.45
C SER A 21 -3.63 10.33 1.12
N PHE A 22 -2.71 9.57 0.56
CA PHE A 22 -1.42 10.09 0.11
C PHE A 22 -0.83 9.12 -0.91
N ALA A 23 0.24 9.52 -1.58
CA ALA A 23 0.90 8.70 -2.60
C ALA A 23 2.10 7.98 -1.96
N PRO A 24 1.96 6.70 -1.62
CA PRO A 24 3.09 5.97 -1.05
C PRO A 24 4.14 5.66 -2.11
N ALA A 25 5.34 5.32 -1.65
CA ALA A 25 6.39 4.92 -2.57
C ALA A 25 6.04 3.60 -3.25
N ILE A 26 6.42 3.46 -4.51
CA ILE A 26 6.25 2.21 -5.24
C ILE A 26 6.99 1.10 -4.50
N ARG A 27 6.38 -0.06 -4.42
CA ARG A 27 6.90 -1.25 -3.75
C ARG A 27 6.86 -1.18 -2.22
N SER A 28 6.23 -0.14 -1.66
CA SER A 28 6.01 -0.10 -0.23
C SER A 28 5.15 -1.28 0.19
N ARG A 29 5.42 -1.80 1.36
CA ARG A 29 4.64 -2.90 1.90
C ARG A 29 3.35 -2.37 2.50
N VAL A 30 2.25 -3.02 2.17
CA VAL A 30 0.93 -2.66 2.66
C VAL A 30 0.44 -3.73 3.60
N VAL A 31 -0.08 -3.31 4.76
CA VAL A 31 -0.59 -4.25 5.77
C VAL A 31 -2.01 -3.84 6.15
N ASP A 32 -2.75 -4.76 6.76
CA ASP A 32 -4.09 -4.46 7.25
C ASP A 32 -4.01 -3.95 8.69
N ASN A 33 -5.18 -3.73 9.31
CA ASN A 33 -5.23 -3.19 10.66
C ASN A 33 -4.77 -4.19 11.73
N ARG A 34 -4.47 -5.42 11.33
CA ARG A 34 -3.89 -6.43 12.22
C ARG A 34 -2.41 -6.62 11.92
N ASN A 35 -1.83 -5.72 11.14
CA ASN A 35 -0.44 -5.79 10.75
C ASN A 35 -0.11 -7.01 9.90
N LYS A 36 -1.11 -7.55 9.23
CA LYS A 36 -0.92 -8.69 8.34
C LYS A 36 -0.64 -8.18 6.95
N ILE A 37 0.32 -8.78 6.26
CA ILE A 37 0.75 -8.31 4.95
C ILE A 37 -0.35 -8.50 3.93
N VAL A 38 -0.72 -7.40 3.26
CA VAL A 38 -1.67 -7.41 2.16
C VAL A 38 -0.94 -7.56 0.83
N GLY A 39 0.09 -6.75 0.62
CA GLY A 39 0.83 -6.79 -0.62
C GLY A 39 1.78 -5.63 -0.74
N LYS A 40 2.11 -5.26 -1.97
CA LYS A 40 3.03 -4.17 -2.27
C LYS A 40 2.38 -3.17 -3.20
N VAL A 41 2.77 -1.90 -3.06
CA VAL A 41 2.31 -0.85 -3.97
C VAL A 41 2.91 -1.11 -5.35
N LEU A 42 2.03 -1.23 -6.34
CA LEU A 42 2.44 -1.50 -7.71
C LEU A 42 2.51 -0.22 -8.53
N ARG A 43 1.49 0.63 -8.42
CA ARG A 43 1.48 1.91 -9.09
C ARG A 43 0.43 2.82 -8.46
N ILE A 44 0.49 4.09 -8.82
CA ILE A 44 -0.39 5.12 -8.29
C ILE A 44 -0.93 5.90 -9.47
N PHE A 45 -2.22 6.23 -9.42
CA PHE A 45 -2.86 7.00 -10.48
C PHE A 45 -4.00 7.83 -9.90
N GLY A 46 -4.56 8.70 -10.74
CA GLY A 46 -5.70 9.49 -10.33
C GLY A 46 -5.34 10.84 -9.74
N PRO A 47 -6.27 11.49 -9.03
CA PRO A 47 -6.06 12.84 -8.49
C PRO A 47 -4.92 12.91 -7.49
N VAL A 48 -4.24 14.06 -7.47
CA VAL A 48 -3.12 14.26 -6.55
C VAL A 48 -3.57 14.21 -5.09
N ASP A 49 -4.74 14.76 -4.81
CA ASP A 49 -5.23 14.89 -3.43
C ASP A 49 -5.74 13.57 -2.85
N SER A 50 -6.19 12.68 -3.69
CA SER A 50 -6.65 11.38 -3.22
C SER A 50 -6.38 10.36 -4.32
N PRO A 51 -5.12 9.92 -4.42
CA PRO A 51 -4.71 9.01 -5.47
C PRO A 51 -5.28 7.62 -5.26
N TYR A 52 -5.44 6.92 -6.38
CA TYR A 52 -5.74 5.50 -6.33
C TYR A 52 -4.43 4.74 -6.32
N VAL A 53 -4.33 3.77 -5.45
CA VAL A 53 -3.13 2.97 -5.28
C VAL A 53 -3.44 1.54 -5.68
N THR A 54 -2.71 1.03 -6.66
CA THR A 54 -2.84 -0.35 -7.08
C THR A 54 -1.86 -1.19 -6.27
N ILE A 55 -2.37 -2.24 -5.63
CA ILE A 55 -1.57 -3.10 -4.79
C ILE A 55 -1.56 -4.49 -5.38
N GLU A 56 -0.38 -5.08 -5.48
CA GLU A 56 -0.24 -6.47 -5.87
C GLU A 56 -0.30 -7.30 -4.59
N PRO A 57 -1.36 -8.11 -4.40
CA PRO A 57 -1.52 -8.86 -3.16
C PRO A 57 -0.53 -10.00 -3.05
N THR A 58 -0.21 -10.38 -1.80
CA THR A 58 0.56 -11.61 -1.57
C THR A 58 -0.34 -12.80 -1.85
N GLY A 59 0.27 -13.95 -2.10
CA GLY A 59 -0.49 -15.16 -2.40
C GLY A 59 -1.38 -15.61 -1.27
N ASP A 60 -1.08 -15.21 -0.05
CA ASP A 60 -1.84 -15.64 1.13
C ASP A 60 -3.01 -14.74 1.46
N PHE A 61 -3.09 -13.58 0.83
CA PHE A 61 -4.15 -12.62 1.16
C PHE A 61 -5.45 -13.01 0.46
N SER A 62 -6.55 -12.99 1.22
CA SER A 62 -7.86 -13.34 0.68
C SER A 62 -8.48 -12.14 -0.01
N LEU A 63 -8.65 -12.23 -1.33
CA LEU A 63 -9.30 -11.17 -2.10
C LEU A 63 -10.80 -11.10 -1.81
N LEU A 64 -11.39 -12.20 -1.36
CA LEU A 64 -12.83 -12.24 -1.10
C LEU A 64 -13.23 -11.32 0.03
N SER A 65 -12.34 -11.04 0.97
CA SER A 65 -12.64 -10.19 2.10
C SER A 65 -11.93 -8.85 2.03
N ALA A 66 -11.41 -8.49 0.86
CA ALA A 66 -10.59 -7.29 0.73
C ALA A 66 -11.41 -6.00 0.71
N ILE A 67 -12.56 -6.00 0.05
CA ILE A 67 -13.35 -4.79 -0.15
C ILE A 67 -13.73 -4.16 1.19
N GLY A 68 -13.46 -2.87 1.33
CA GLY A 68 -13.79 -2.14 2.54
C GLY A 68 -12.75 -2.25 3.65
N LYS A 69 -11.75 -3.08 3.47
CA LYS A 69 -10.70 -3.24 4.48
C LYS A 69 -9.83 -1.99 4.55
N GLN A 70 -9.44 -1.62 5.74
CA GLN A 70 -8.52 -0.51 5.94
C GLN A 70 -7.11 -1.03 5.82
N VAL A 71 -6.27 -0.31 5.09
CA VAL A 71 -4.89 -0.74 4.86
C VAL A 71 -3.93 0.39 5.19
N TYR A 72 -2.70 0.00 5.51
CA TYR A 72 -1.66 0.90 6.00
C TYR A 72 -0.37 0.63 5.23
N VAL A 73 0.48 1.64 5.14
CA VAL A 73 1.80 1.48 4.55
C VAL A 73 2.81 1.33 5.68
N GLU A 74 3.58 0.26 5.63
CA GLU A 74 4.57 -0.07 6.63
C GLU A 74 5.90 0.56 6.27
N GLY A 75 6.65 0.99 7.29
CA GLY A 75 8.02 1.42 7.06
C GLY A 75 8.19 2.70 6.30
N VAL A 76 7.21 3.57 6.34
CA VAL A 76 7.24 4.79 5.56
C VAL A 76 8.42 5.67 5.92
N GLU A 77 8.79 5.66 7.15
CA GLU A 77 9.82 6.53 7.63
C GLU A 77 11.18 5.95 7.50
N GLU A 78 11.33 5.01 7.17
CA GLU A 78 12.63 4.49 7.28
C GLU A 78 13.54 4.76 6.35
N HIS A 79 13.05 5.09 6.54
CA HIS A 79 13.94 5.18 5.93
C HIS A 79 14.62 5.64 5.80
N GLY A 80 14.35 5.86 5.93
CA GLY A 80 15.16 6.24 5.76
C GLY A 80 15.73 6.56 6.05
N LYS A 81 15.89 6.66 6.46
CA LYS A 81 16.74 6.92 6.75
C LYS A 81 17.58 6.63 6.57
N THR A 82 17.59 6.60 6.55
CA THR A 82 18.51 6.41 6.36
C THR A 82 19.26 6.33 6.18
N LYS A 83 19.29 6.49 6.05
CA LYS A 83 20.10 6.40 5.68
C LYS A 83 20.86 6.45 5.49
N GLY A 84 20.72 6.58 5.33
CA GLY A 84 21.59 6.57 4.96
C GLY A 84 22.23 6.50 4.83
N ARG A 85 22.29 6.62 4.74
CA ARG A 85 23.05 6.49 4.37
C ARG A 85 23.72 6.52 4.12
N ASP A 86 23.61 6.50 4.05
CA ASP A 86 24.28 6.42 3.62
C ASP A 86 24.87 6.45 3.37
N ARG A 87 24.87 6.66 3.20
CA ARG A 87 25.55 6.65 2.69
C ARG A 87 26.25 6.81 2.42
N ARG A 88 26.12 6.94 2.30
CA ARG A 88 26.81 7.06 1.90
C ARG A 88 27.28 7.28 1.74
N SER A 89 26.81 7.35 1.84
CA SER A 89 27.28 7.45 1.63
C SER A 89 27.66 7.44 1.52
#